data_84fc9018ca3c89b875eba3c688926ae7
#
_entry.id   84fc9018ca3c89b875eba3c688926ae7
#
_cell.length_a   1.000
_cell.length_b   1.000
_cell.length_c   1.000
_cell.angle_alpha   90.00
_cell.angle_beta   90.00
_cell.angle_gamma   90.00
#
_symmetry.space_group_name_H-M   'P 1'
#
loop_
_entity.id
_entity.type
_entity.pdbx_description
1 polymer ?
#
loop_
_entity_poly.entity_id
_entity_poly.type
_entity_poly.pdbx_seq_one_letter_code
_entity_poly.pdbx_strand_id
1 'polypeptide(L)'
;MKRTYVKNLNENIGKDVVIKGWVAVRRDQGKMVFMDMRDMTGVVQCVILPSHTEALEQVKEVRTEWVLAVTGIVNKRPEKNIKVGVIGGDIEMEITNIEVLNKTETIPFEINDDTRKIGEDIRLKYRYVDLRSERMQKNIRARHKVVKAIRDYLDKEDFIEIETPLLTKSTPEGSRDYVVPARLYPGLFYALPQSPQQYKQLLMTSGMEKYFQIARCMRDEDTRGDRQPEFTQLDLEMSFVEREDVMELNERLLIHLVQTIYPDKKIQEIPFPRMSYTEAMDKYNSDKPDLRNDKNDPDLLAFCWVIDFPFFEKTDNGGWTFTHNPFSRPQPKHMEWLINKENIGEILTTQYDVALNGFEIGGGSIRNHDPKALEKVFEIMGHKSEDIQRNFGHMLTAFSLGTPPHGGIAWGIDRLMMVLQNEPNIREVIAFAKTGEGKDLMMNSPAEISLEQLQELNISLRKK
;
A
#
# COMPACT_ATOMS: atom_id res chain seq x y z
N MET A 1 -33.04 -6.58 21.26
CA MET A 1 -32.72 -5.17 20.87
C MET A 1 -31.73 -5.14 19.70
N LYS A 2 -31.76 -4.08 18.86
CA LYS A 2 -30.75 -3.87 17.80
C LYS A 2 -29.41 -3.47 18.43
N ARG A 3 -28.28 -3.94 17.86
CA ARG A 3 -26.95 -3.56 18.32
C ARG A 3 -26.72 -2.04 18.19
N THR A 4 -26.18 -1.42 19.23
CA THR A 4 -25.68 -0.03 19.21
C THR A 4 -24.15 -0.05 19.17
N TYR A 5 -23.53 0.83 18.36
CA TYR A 5 -22.08 1.01 18.32
C TYR A 5 -21.63 2.01 19.38
N VAL A 6 -20.38 1.85 19.86
CA VAL A 6 -19.81 2.73 20.90
C VAL A 6 -19.90 4.21 20.49
N LYS A 7 -19.62 4.57 19.26
CA LYS A 7 -19.70 5.95 18.76
C LYS A 7 -21.10 6.58 18.85
N ASN A 8 -22.15 5.77 18.96
CA ASN A 8 -23.54 6.24 18.98
C ASN A 8 -24.14 6.18 20.40
N LEU A 9 -23.36 5.82 21.42
CA LEU A 9 -23.89 5.68 22.78
C LEU A 9 -24.30 7.02 23.39
N ASN A 10 -23.62 8.12 23.04
CA ASN A 10 -23.97 9.48 23.53
C ASN A 10 -25.40 9.89 23.16
N GLU A 11 -25.96 9.38 22.07
CA GLU A 11 -27.35 9.62 21.65
C GLU A 11 -28.36 8.77 22.44
N ASN A 12 -27.88 7.86 23.28
CA ASN A 12 -28.68 6.88 23.99
C ASN A 12 -28.55 6.98 25.53
N ILE A 13 -28.11 8.13 26.05
CA ILE A 13 -28.00 8.36 27.49
C ILE A 13 -29.37 8.17 28.15
N GLY A 14 -29.42 7.40 29.26
CA GLY A 14 -30.64 7.05 30.00
C GLY A 14 -31.46 5.92 29.39
N LYS A 15 -30.99 5.31 28.27
CA LYS A 15 -31.72 4.23 27.60
C LYS A 15 -30.98 2.90 27.73
N ASP A 16 -31.79 1.81 27.72
CA ASP A 16 -31.25 0.47 27.56
C ASP A 16 -30.76 0.24 26.13
N VAL A 17 -29.55 -0.26 26.01
CA VAL A 17 -28.92 -0.59 24.73
C VAL A 17 -28.23 -1.96 24.78
N VAL A 18 -27.97 -2.52 23.61
CA VAL A 18 -27.12 -3.71 23.45
C VAL A 18 -25.89 -3.32 22.68
N ILE A 19 -24.70 -3.54 23.25
CA ILE A 19 -23.43 -3.48 22.52
C ILE A 19 -22.86 -4.88 22.34
N LYS A 20 -22.10 -5.09 21.26
CA LYS A 20 -21.40 -6.36 21.00
C LYS A 20 -19.95 -6.05 20.64
N GLY A 21 -19.02 -6.75 21.28
CA GLY A 21 -17.61 -6.49 21.09
C GLY A 21 -16.72 -7.41 21.92
N TRP A 22 -15.47 -7.03 22.02
CA TRP A 22 -14.44 -7.71 22.78
C TRP A 22 -14.23 -7.04 24.14
N VAL A 23 -13.93 -7.84 25.16
CA VAL A 23 -13.50 -7.36 26.48
C VAL A 23 -12.02 -6.92 26.36
N ALA A 24 -11.77 -5.64 26.21
CA ALA A 24 -10.39 -5.14 26.11
C ALA A 24 -9.67 -5.19 27.47
N VAL A 25 -10.38 -4.81 28.56
CA VAL A 25 -9.82 -4.81 29.92
C VAL A 25 -10.93 -5.26 30.88
N ARG A 26 -10.54 -6.02 31.94
CA ARG A 26 -11.40 -6.33 33.06
C ARG A 26 -10.67 -5.99 34.37
N ARG A 27 -11.40 -5.38 35.34
CA ARG A 27 -10.90 -4.98 36.65
C ARG A 27 -11.95 -5.27 37.72
N ASP A 28 -11.60 -6.02 38.73
CA ASP A 28 -12.46 -6.28 39.88
C ASP A 28 -12.14 -5.25 40.98
N GLN A 29 -13.14 -4.48 41.41
CA GLN A 29 -12.96 -3.45 42.45
C GLN A 29 -14.03 -3.62 43.56
N GLY A 30 -13.65 -4.35 44.62
CA GLY A 30 -14.54 -4.63 45.74
C GLY A 30 -15.73 -5.49 45.30
N LYS A 31 -16.92 -4.91 45.36
CA LYS A 31 -18.17 -5.60 44.97
C LYS A 31 -18.62 -5.27 43.52
N MET A 32 -17.84 -4.49 42.78
CA MET A 32 -18.11 -4.08 41.40
C MET A 32 -17.11 -4.67 40.44
N VAL A 33 -17.54 -4.90 39.22
CA VAL A 33 -16.66 -5.29 38.12
C VAL A 33 -16.72 -4.21 37.03
N PHE A 34 -15.53 -3.77 36.57
CA PHE A 34 -15.39 -2.88 35.46
C PHE A 34 -14.87 -3.66 34.26
N MET A 35 -15.43 -3.38 33.09
CA MET A 35 -14.95 -3.91 31.81
C MET A 35 -14.87 -2.78 30.80
N ASP A 36 -13.79 -2.73 30.03
CA ASP A 36 -13.71 -1.88 28.85
C ASP A 36 -14.12 -2.74 27.65
N MET A 37 -15.27 -2.44 27.04
CA MET A 37 -15.78 -3.13 25.85
C MET A 37 -15.35 -2.40 24.60
N ARG A 38 -14.72 -3.12 23.67
CA ARG A 38 -14.21 -2.59 22.41
C ARG A 38 -15.04 -3.08 21.24
N ASP A 39 -15.48 -2.14 20.38
CA ASP A 39 -16.00 -2.47 19.06
C ASP A 39 -15.19 -1.78 17.96
N MET A 40 -15.62 -1.87 16.70
CA MET A 40 -14.93 -1.24 15.57
C MET A 40 -14.91 0.29 15.63
N THR A 41 -15.65 0.93 16.50
CA THR A 41 -15.83 2.38 16.55
C THR A 41 -15.18 3.03 17.77
N GLY A 42 -14.85 2.27 18.80
CA GLY A 42 -14.23 2.78 20.02
C GLY A 42 -14.29 1.80 21.18
N VAL A 43 -13.99 2.33 22.35
CA VAL A 43 -13.99 1.60 23.63
C VAL A 43 -14.90 2.33 24.63
N VAL A 44 -15.78 1.60 25.30
CA VAL A 44 -16.63 2.13 26.37
C VAL A 44 -16.37 1.39 27.67
N GLN A 45 -16.26 2.13 28.76
CA GLN A 45 -16.24 1.53 30.08
C GLN A 45 -17.64 1.03 30.45
N CYS A 46 -17.70 -0.21 30.88
CA CYS A 46 -18.88 -0.83 31.44
C CYS A 46 -18.68 -1.08 32.92
N VAL A 47 -19.72 -0.94 33.70
CA VAL A 47 -19.73 -1.22 35.14
C VAL A 47 -20.87 -2.19 35.50
N ILE A 48 -20.57 -3.17 36.33
CA ILE A 48 -21.55 -4.08 36.89
C ILE A 48 -21.67 -3.78 38.39
N LEU A 49 -22.83 -3.28 38.79
CA LEU A 49 -23.09 -2.89 40.16
C LEU A 49 -23.54 -4.09 41.02
N PRO A 50 -23.37 -4.03 42.35
CA PRO A 50 -23.85 -5.10 43.28
C PRO A 50 -25.34 -5.43 43.20
N SER A 51 -26.15 -4.50 42.72
CA SER A 51 -27.60 -4.69 42.50
C SER A 51 -27.92 -5.67 41.37
N HIS A 52 -26.98 -5.84 40.39
CA HIS A 52 -27.16 -6.72 39.24
C HIS A 52 -26.55 -8.11 39.49
N THR A 53 -27.14 -8.86 40.40
CA THR A 53 -26.62 -10.15 40.89
C THR A 53 -26.42 -11.18 39.76
N GLU A 54 -27.31 -11.22 38.77
CA GLU A 54 -27.23 -12.12 37.64
C GLU A 54 -26.00 -11.76 36.75
N ALA A 55 -25.85 -10.50 36.40
CA ALA A 55 -24.69 -10.03 35.61
C ALA A 55 -23.36 -10.22 36.36
N LEU A 56 -23.38 -10.06 37.70
CA LEU A 56 -22.20 -10.37 38.56
C LEU A 56 -21.84 -11.86 38.54
N GLU A 57 -22.79 -12.75 38.46
CA GLU A 57 -22.55 -14.19 38.35
C GLU A 57 -21.98 -14.50 36.94
N GLN A 58 -22.60 -13.97 35.89
CA GLN A 58 -22.18 -14.16 34.50
C GLN A 58 -20.78 -13.67 34.24
N VAL A 59 -20.34 -12.55 34.86
CA VAL A 59 -19.00 -11.96 34.61
C VAL A 59 -17.87 -12.72 35.29
N LYS A 60 -18.10 -13.58 36.24
CA LYS A 60 -17.04 -14.30 36.99
C LYS A 60 -16.06 -15.04 36.10
N GLU A 61 -16.56 -15.69 35.05
CA GLU A 61 -15.76 -16.45 34.11
C GLU A 61 -15.16 -15.60 32.98
N VAL A 62 -15.71 -14.41 32.73
CA VAL A 62 -15.30 -13.56 31.60
C VAL A 62 -13.80 -13.22 31.70
N ARG A 63 -13.09 -13.30 30.58
CA ARG A 63 -11.69 -12.94 30.43
C ARG A 63 -11.50 -11.91 29.32
N THR A 64 -10.32 -11.29 29.28
CA THR A 64 -9.93 -10.39 28.19
C THR A 64 -10.03 -11.09 26.84
N GLU A 65 -10.41 -10.32 25.83
CA GLU A 65 -10.62 -10.74 24.45
C GLU A 65 -11.79 -11.73 24.22
N TRP A 66 -12.58 -12.06 25.26
CA TRP A 66 -13.86 -12.74 25.04
C TRP A 66 -14.82 -11.84 24.26
N VAL A 67 -15.64 -12.45 23.42
CA VAL A 67 -16.67 -11.74 22.62
C VAL A 67 -18.00 -11.82 23.36
N LEU A 68 -18.53 -10.66 23.70
CA LEU A 68 -19.76 -10.56 24.48
C LEU A 68 -20.82 -9.73 23.73
N ALA A 69 -22.07 -10.02 24.03
CA ALA A 69 -23.18 -9.09 23.92
C ALA A 69 -23.55 -8.64 25.32
N VAL A 70 -23.54 -7.35 25.60
CA VAL A 70 -23.89 -6.80 26.90
C VAL A 70 -25.08 -5.85 26.75
N THR A 71 -26.07 -6.00 27.64
CA THR A 71 -27.24 -5.13 27.75
C THR A 71 -27.10 -4.25 28.97
N GLY A 72 -27.48 -2.98 28.86
CA GLY A 72 -27.44 -2.10 30.01
C GLY A 72 -27.78 -0.65 29.66
N ILE A 73 -27.75 0.20 30.68
CA ILE A 73 -28.15 1.60 30.62
C ILE A 73 -26.90 2.46 30.36
N VAL A 74 -27.00 3.38 29.40
CA VAL A 74 -25.93 4.36 29.12
C VAL A 74 -26.04 5.52 30.09
N ASN A 75 -24.97 5.80 30.84
CA ASN A 75 -24.90 6.87 31.82
C ASN A 75 -23.76 7.87 31.45
N LYS A 76 -23.94 9.14 31.84
CA LYS A 76 -22.81 10.09 31.79
C LYS A 76 -21.81 9.76 32.90
N ARG A 77 -20.52 9.83 32.58
CA ARG A 77 -19.49 9.76 33.63
C ARG A 77 -19.49 11.01 34.49
N PRO A 78 -19.17 10.87 35.78
CA PRO A 78 -18.81 12.01 36.59
C PRO A 78 -17.68 12.83 35.93
N GLU A 79 -17.76 14.16 36.00
CA GLU A 79 -16.80 15.07 35.32
C GLU A 79 -15.33 14.70 35.57
N LYS A 80 -14.98 14.33 36.80
CA LYS A 80 -13.64 13.91 37.21
C LYS A 80 -13.11 12.64 36.51
N ASN A 81 -14.00 11.87 35.89
CA ASN A 81 -13.69 10.57 35.27
C ASN A 81 -13.79 10.62 33.74
N ILE A 82 -14.07 11.78 33.17
CA ILE A 82 -14.15 11.97 31.71
C ILE A 82 -12.77 11.81 31.11
N LYS A 83 -12.67 10.97 30.06
CA LYS A 83 -11.47 10.81 29.24
C LYS A 83 -11.59 11.68 27.97
N VAL A 84 -10.98 12.85 28.00
CA VAL A 84 -11.03 13.80 26.86
C VAL A 84 -10.35 13.21 25.63
N GLY A 85 -10.93 13.42 24.45
CA GLY A 85 -10.36 12.98 23.16
C GLY A 85 -10.58 11.49 22.83
N VAL A 86 -11.26 10.74 23.68
CA VAL A 86 -11.57 9.32 23.46
C VAL A 86 -13.05 9.14 23.15
N ILE A 87 -13.38 8.42 22.07
CA ILE A 87 -14.79 8.07 21.75
C ILE A 87 -15.36 7.22 22.90
N GLY A 88 -16.50 7.66 23.47
CA GLY A 88 -17.10 7.02 24.63
C GLY A 88 -16.43 7.38 25.98
N GLY A 89 -15.48 8.33 25.98
CA GLY A 89 -14.74 8.74 27.16
C GLY A 89 -15.55 9.52 28.21
N ASP A 90 -16.68 10.08 27.82
CA ASP A 90 -17.60 10.87 28.62
C ASP A 90 -18.83 10.07 29.15
N ILE A 91 -18.94 8.82 28.74
CA ILE A 91 -20.03 7.91 29.10
C ILE A 91 -19.52 6.61 29.74
N GLU A 92 -20.38 5.97 30.47
CA GLU A 92 -20.22 4.58 30.93
C GLU A 92 -21.54 3.81 30.76
N MET A 93 -21.43 2.51 30.67
CA MET A 93 -22.62 1.64 30.55
C MET A 93 -22.75 0.79 31.78
N GLU A 94 -23.89 0.92 32.46
CA GLU A 94 -24.29 0.06 33.60
C GLU A 94 -24.89 -1.25 33.06
N ILE A 95 -24.16 -2.36 33.22
CA ILE A 95 -24.52 -3.64 32.63
C ILE A 95 -25.58 -4.34 33.51
N THR A 96 -26.67 -4.75 32.88
CA THR A 96 -27.75 -5.53 33.48
C THR A 96 -27.74 -6.99 33.06
N ASN A 97 -27.20 -7.32 31.88
CA ASN A 97 -27.09 -8.69 31.38
C ASN A 97 -25.90 -8.89 30.47
N ILE A 98 -25.32 -10.11 30.52
CA ILE A 98 -24.16 -10.51 29.71
C ILE A 98 -24.49 -11.81 28.99
N GLU A 99 -24.30 -11.83 27.68
CA GLU A 99 -24.35 -13.03 26.86
C GLU A 99 -22.93 -13.29 26.29
N VAL A 100 -22.37 -14.46 26.56
CA VAL A 100 -21.07 -14.87 25.99
C VAL A 100 -21.31 -15.39 24.57
N LEU A 101 -20.86 -14.65 23.58
CA LEU A 101 -20.96 -15.04 22.18
C LEU A 101 -19.82 -16.00 21.77
N ASN A 102 -18.60 -15.74 22.28
CA ASN A 102 -17.48 -16.64 22.07
C ASN A 102 -16.44 -16.48 23.20
N LYS A 103 -15.91 -17.60 23.65
CA LYS A 103 -14.81 -17.66 24.61
C LYS A 103 -13.48 -17.64 23.84
N THR A 104 -12.47 -17.01 24.42
CA THR A 104 -11.11 -16.96 23.85
C THR A 104 -10.18 -17.81 24.74
N GLU A 105 -9.35 -18.61 24.12
CA GLU A 105 -8.16 -19.16 24.76
C GLU A 105 -7.15 -18.03 25.06
N THR A 106 -6.08 -18.34 25.76
CA THR A 106 -5.03 -17.34 26.01
C THR A 106 -4.43 -16.86 24.68
N ILE A 107 -4.56 -15.55 24.41
CA ILE A 107 -3.98 -14.94 23.21
C ILE A 107 -2.44 -14.98 23.29
N PRO A 108 -1.75 -15.09 22.14
CA PRO A 108 -0.30 -15.31 22.11
C PRO A 108 0.54 -14.14 22.62
N PHE A 109 -0.03 -12.93 22.67
CA PHE A 109 0.62 -11.72 23.18
C PHE A 109 -0.41 -10.65 23.55
N GLU A 110 0.01 -9.71 24.41
CA GLU A 110 -0.81 -8.56 24.82
C GLU A 110 -0.95 -7.54 23.67
N ILE A 111 -2.16 -7.04 23.43
CA ILE A 111 -2.49 -6.11 22.34
C ILE A 111 -2.84 -4.70 22.79
N ASN A 112 -2.99 -4.47 24.09
CA ASN A 112 -3.32 -3.15 24.65
C ASN A 112 -2.07 -2.26 24.83
N ASP A 113 -0.88 -2.84 24.70
CA ASP A 113 0.40 -2.14 24.67
C ASP A 113 0.90 -1.94 23.23
N ASP A 114 2.04 -1.26 23.09
CA ASP A 114 2.71 -1.10 21.80
C ASP A 114 3.23 -2.44 21.28
N THR A 115 2.52 -3.02 20.33
CA THR A 115 2.84 -4.33 19.74
C THR A 115 4.16 -4.37 18.96
N ARG A 116 4.83 -3.21 18.70
CA ARG A 116 6.19 -3.18 18.11
C ARG A 116 7.24 -3.82 19.00
N LYS A 117 6.98 -3.94 20.31
CA LYS A 117 7.83 -4.65 21.27
C LYS A 117 7.77 -6.18 21.12
N ILE A 118 6.75 -6.70 20.43
CA ILE A 118 6.57 -8.12 20.18
C ILE A 118 7.33 -8.51 18.92
N GLY A 119 8.01 -9.68 18.95
CA GLY A 119 8.73 -10.20 17.79
C GLY A 119 7.85 -10.26 16.53
N GLU A 120 8.39 -9.79 15.40
CA GLU A 120 7.64 -9.65 14.17
C GLU A 120 7.04 -10.97 13.68
N ASP A 121 7.78 -12.08 13.76
CA ASP A 121 7.31 -13.40 13.34
C ASP A 121 6.08 -13.86 14.10
N ILE A 122 6.03 -13.60 15.42
CA ILE A 122 4.86 -13.93 16.24
C ILE A 122 3.66 -13.07 15.82
N ARG A 123 3.88 -11.77 15.60
CA ARG A 123 2.81 -10.87 15.14
C ARG A 123 2.30 -11.24 13.75
N LEU A 124 3.18 -11.63 12.83
CA LEU A 124 2.79 -12.06 11.48
C LEU A 124 2.09 -13.43 11.50
N LYS A 125 2.53 -14.36 12.35
CA LYS A 125 1.86 -15.66 12.52
C LYS A 125 0.43 -15.50 13.07
N TYR A 126 0.25 -14.61 14.03
CA TYR A 126 -1.06 -14.33 14.65
C TYR A 126 -1.60 -12.95 14.22
N ARG A 127 -1.43 -12.61 12.94
CA ARG A 127 -1.73 -11.28 12.41
C ARG A 127 -3.15 -10.81 12.69
N TYR A 128 -4.13 -11.72 12.71
CA TYR A 128 -5.51 -11.43 13.08
C TYR A 128 -5.67 -10.99 14.55
N VAL A 129 -4.72 -11.30 15.42
CA VAL A 129 -4.66 -10.76 16.79
C VAL A 129 -3.98 -9.40 16.80
N ASP A 130 -2.82 -9.25 16.15
CA ASP A 130 -2.10 -7.97 16.03
C ASP A 130 -2.98 -6.87 15.42
N LEU A 131 -3.79 -7.21 14.42
CA LEU A 131 -4.77 -6.31 13.78
C LEU A 131 -5.87 -5.81 14.74
N ARG A 132 -6.03 -6.38 15.94
CA ARG A 132 -6.93 -5.83 16.97
C ARG A 132 -6.31 -4.67 17.73
N SER A 133 -4.98 -4.52 17.73
CA SER A 133 -4.29 -3.42 18.43
C SER A 133 -4.71 -2.06 17.86
N GLU A 134 -4.73 -1.04 18.70
CA GLU A 134 -5.11 0.32 18.32
C GLU A 134 -4.23 0.85 17.17
N ARG A 135 -2.92 0.61 17.25
CA ARG A 135 -1.95 1.01 16.24
C ARG A 135 -2.26 0.42 14.87
N MET A 136 -2.47 -0.90 14.79
CA MET A 136 -2.77 -1.57 13.53
C MET A 136 -4.14 -1.17 12.97
N GLN A 137 -5.15 -1.00 13.83
CA GLN A 137 -6.45 -0.47 13.45
C GLN A 137 -6.33 0.93 12.85
N LYS A 138 -5.51 1.81 13.46
CA LYS A 138 -5.22 3.15 12.94
C LYS A 138 -4.59 3.07 11.55
N ASN A 139 -3.56 2.25 11.36
CA ASN A 139 -2.82 2.12 10.10
C ASN A 139 -3.72 1.63 8.96
N ILE A 140 -4.49 0.57 9.18
CA ILE A 140 -5.36 0.01 8.14
C ILE A 140 -6.53 0.95 7.79
N ARG A 141 -7.10 1.63 8.79
CA ARG A 141 -8.13 2.65 8.56
C ARG A 141 -7.61 3.88 7.83
N ALA A 142 -6.39 4.32 8.16
CA ALA A 142 -5.74 5.42 7.45
C ALA A 142 -5.49 5.06 5.99
N ARG A 143 -5.01 3.84 5.70
CA ARG A 143 -4.88 3.33 4.33
C ARG A 143 -6.20 3.39 3.55
N HIS A 144 -7.30 2.93 4.15
CA HIS A 144 -8.62 3.05 3.54
C HIS A 144 -8.99 4.50 3.21
N LYS A 145 -8.75 5.44 4.15
CA LYS A 145 -9.04 6.86 3.94
C LYS A 145 -8.20 7.46 2.80
N VAL A 146 -6.89 7.12 2.74
CA VAL A 146 -6.00 7.59 1.68
C VAL A 146 -6.45 7.08 0.33
N VAL A 147 -6.71 5.77 0.19
CA VAL A 147 -7.17 5.19 -1.09
C VAL A 147 -8.52 5.80 -1.52
N LYS A 148 -9.44 5.99 -0.57
CA LYS A 148 -10.71 6.66 -0.87
C LYS A 148 -10.50 8.11 -1.36
N ALA A 149 -9.66 8.88 -0.67
CA ALA A 149 -9.40 10.28 -1.06
C ALA A 149 -8.69 10.38 -2.41
N ILE A 150 -7.80 9.45 -2.75
CA ILE A 150 -7.21 9.35 -4.08
C ILE A 150 -8.30 9.17 -5.14
N ARG A 151 -9.22 8.21 -4.94
CA ARG A 151 -10.33 7.97 -5.88
C ARG A 151 -11.23 9.19 -6.01
N ASP A 152 -11.64 9.78 -4.88
CA ASP A 152 -12.50 10.97 -4.87
C ASP A 152 -11.85 12.19 -5.55
N TYR A 153 -10.51 12.30 -5.48
CA TYR A 153 -9.76 13.38 -6.13
C TYR A 153 -9.63 13.15 -7.63
N LEU A 154 -9.20 11.96 -8.03
CA LEU A 154 -8.98 11.63 -9.45
C LEU A 154 -10.29 11.58 -10.25
N ASP A 155 -11.39 11.14 -9.63
CA ASP A 155 -12.74 11.23 -10.23
C ASP A 155 -13.12 12.68 -10.58
N LYS A 156 -12.80 13.64 -9.72
CA LYS A 156 -13.04 15.08 -9.99
C LYS A 156 -12.12 15.68 -11.06
N GLU A 157 -11.00 15.03 -11.33
CA GLU A 157 -10.06 15.41 -12.40
C GLU A 157 -10.35 14.63 -13.70
N ASP A 158 -11.53 13.98 -13.81
CA ASP A 158 -12.00 13.20 -14.95
C ASP A 158 -11.18 11.94 -15.26
N PHE A 159 -10.52 11.35 -14.28
CA PHE A 159 -9.84 10.07 -14.44
C PHE A 159 -10.82 8.91 -14.32
N ILE A 160 -10.60 7.88 -15.12
CA ILE A 160 -11.37 6.63 -15.12
C ILE A 160 -10.55 5.54 -14.44
N GLU A 161 -11.11 4.90 -13.39
CA GLU A 161 -10.49 3.73 -12.77
C GLU A 161 -10.77 2.49 -13.64
N ILE A 162 -9.69 1.87 -14.15
CA ILE A 162 -9.80 0.71 -15.04
C ILE A 162 -8.90 -0.41 -14.50
N GLU A 163 -9.49 -1.58 -14.26
CA GLU A 163 -8.76 -2.79 -13.89
C GLU A 163 -8.07 -3.43 -15.10
N THR A 164 -6.86 -3.92 -14.88
CA THR A 164 -6.07 -4.64 -15.89
C THR A 164 -5.84 -6.10 -15.48
N PRO A 165 -5.60 -7.02 -16.43
CA PRO A 165 -5.42 -8.42 -16.12
C PRO A 165 -4.26 -8.70 -15.14
N LEU A 166 -4.51 -9.61 -14.18
CA LEU A 166 -3.46 -10.19 -13.33
C LEU A 166 -2.80 -11.42 -13.96
N LEU A 167 -3.51 -12.17 -14.81
CA LEU A 167 -2.95 -13.24 -15.61
C LEU A 167 -2.52 -12.69 -16.96
N THR A 168 -1.25 -12.34 -17.07
CA THR A 168 -0.67 -11.73 -18.27
C THR A 168 0.52 -12.53 -18.79
N LYS A 169 1.28 -11.94 -19.67
CA LYS A 169 2.49 -12.52 -20.25
C LYS A 169 3.73 -12.00 -19.54
N SER A 170 4.73 -12.86 -19.39
CA SER A 170 6.06 -12.45 -18.91
C SER A 170 6.65 -11.38 -19.83
N THR A 171 7.14 -10.29 -19.22
CA THR A 171 7.77 -9.18 -19.92
C THR A 171 8.98 -8.68 -19.12
N PRO A 172 10.08 -8.34 -19.78
CA PRO A 172 11.28 -7.85 -19.12
C PRO A 172 11.10 -6.38 -18.69
N GLU A 173 10.50 -6.16 -17.52
CA GLU A 173 10.27 -4.83 -16.94
C GLU A 173 11.20 -4.50 -15.75
N GLY A 174 12.29 -5.26 -15.58
CA GLY A 174 13.33 -4.99 -14.59
C GLY A 174 13.39 -5.98 -13.43
N SER A 175 12.28 -6.65 -13.07
CA SER A 175 12.22 -7.67 -12.01
C SER A 175 12.00 -9.07 -12.58
N ARG A 176 12.17 -10.10 -11.74
CA ARG A 176 11.70 -11.44 -12.08
C ARG A 176 10.19 -11.54 -11.89
N ASP A 177 9.55 -12.32 -12.77
CA ASP A 177 8.11 -12.55 -12.72
C ASP A 177 7.76 -13.74 -11.82
N TYR A 178 6.64 -13.65 -11.12
CA TYR A 178 5.93 -14.83 -10.62
C TYR A 178 5.13 -15.45 -11.76
N VAL A 179 5.30 -16.75 -11.98
CA VAL A 179 4.63 -17.47 -13.09
C VAL A 179 3.57 -18.45 -12.57
N VAL A 180 2.47 -18.54 -13.30
CA VAL A 180 1.32 -19.41 -12.99
C VAL A 180 1.11 -20.36 -14.16
N PRO A 181 1.12 -21.69 -13.96
CA PRO A 181 0.93 -22.63 -15.05
C PRO A 181 -0.49 -22.57 -15.63
N ALA A 182 -0.61 -22.67 -16.95
CA ALA A 182 -1.89 -22.65 -17.65
C ALA A 182 -2.40 -24.08 -17.88
N ARG A 183 -3.33 -24.58 -17.06
CA ARG A 183 -3.86 -25.94 -17.14
C ARG A 183 -4.40 -26.33 -18.54
N LEU A 184 -5.07 -25.41 -19.21
CA LEU A 184 -5.65 -25.64 -20.55
C LEU A 184 -4.60 -25.63 -21.68
N TYR A 185 -3.39 -25.17 -21.40
CA TYR A 185 -2.30 -25.04 -22.36
C TYR A 185 -1.02 -25.64 -21.78
N PRO A 186 -0.85 -26.96 -21.77
CA PRO A 186 0.31 -27.63 -21.17
C PRO A 186 1.65 -27.05 -21.69
N GLY A 187 2.57 -26.74 -20.75
CA GLY A 187 3.86 -26.13 -21.07
C GLY A 187 3.84 -24.62 -21.25
N LEU A 188 2.66 -23.96 -21.19
CA LEU A 188 2.55 -22.52 -21.17
C LEU A 188 2.23 -21.98 -19.76
N PHE A 189 2.67 -20.76 -19.52
CA PHE A 189 2.51 -20.08 -18.23
C PHE A 189 1.96 -18.67 -18.42
N TYR A 190 1.10 -18.25 -17.51
CA TYR A 190 0.84 -16.85 -17.27
C TYR A 190 1.94 -16.28 -16.36
N ALA A 191 2.17 -14.98 -16.42
CA ALA A 191 2.96 -14.24 -15.44
C ALA A 191 2.05 -13.29 -14.66
N LEU A 192 2.36 -13.05 -13.39
CA LEU A 192 1.73 -12.02 -12.60
C LEU A 192 2.39 -10.66 -12.90
N PRO A 193 1.63 -9.56 -13.01
CA PRO A 193 2.16 -8.30 -13.50
C PRO A 193 3.09 -7.63 -12.48
N GLN A 194 4.24 -7.16 -12.95
CA GLN A 194 5.15 -6.32 -12.18
C GLN A 194 4.56 -4.90 -11.97
N SER A 195 3.79 -4.45 -12.97
CA SER A 195 2.98 -3.23 -13.00
C SER A 195 2.00 -3.31 -14.18
N PRO A 196 0.97 -2.46 -14.26
CA PRO A 196 0.09 -2.40 -15.43
C PRO A 196 0.70 -1.61 -16.62
N GLN A 197 2.01 -1.44 -16.70
CA GLN A 197 2.70 -0.53 -17.62
C GLN A 197 2.28 -0.66 -19.08
N GLN A 198 2.24 -1.86 -19.61
CA GLN A 198 1.88 -2.05 -21.01
C GLN A 198 0.39 -1.78 -21.25
N TYR A 199 -0.47 -2.25 -20.33
CA TYR A 199 -1.92 -2.04 -20.45
C TYR A 199 -2.31 -0.56 -20.38
N LYS A 200 -1.72 0.21 -19.47
CA LYS A 200 -2.05 1.64 -19.38
C LYS A 200 -1.66 2.43 -20.63
N GLN A 201 -0.54 2.07 -21.28
CA GLN A 201 -0.16 2.68 -22.57
C GLN A 201 -1.10 2.26 -23.70
N LEU A 202 -1.59 1.01 -23.70
CA LEU A 202 -2.64 0.57 -24.62
C LEU A 202 -3.98 1.27 -24.37
N LEU A 203 -4.31 1.61 -23.12
CA LEU A 203 -5.48 2.42 -22.80
C LEU A 203 -5.37 3.83 -23.37
N MET A 204 -4.19 4.45 -23.38
CA MET A 204 -3.96 5.73 -24.05
C MET A 204 -4.21 5.60 -25.57
N THR A 205 -3.71 4.53 -26.18
CA THR A 205 -3.98 4.22 -27.60
C THR A 205 -5.47 4.03 -27.87
N SER A 206 -6.24 3.53 -26.89
CA SER A 206 -7.68 3.31 -27.02
C SER A 206 -8.53 4.59 -26.84
N GLY A 207 -7.90 5.72 -26.54
CA GLY A 207 -8.60 7.00 -26.34
C GLY A 207 -9.12 7.22 -24.92
N MET A 208 -8.67 6.43 -23.92
CA MET A 208 -9.04 6.60 -22.51
C MET A 208 -8.23 7.72 -21.82
N GLU A 209 -7.93 8.76 -22.43
CA GLU A 209 -7.04 9.90 -22.14
C GLU A 209 -6.55 10.07 -20.69
N LYS A 210 -7.33 9.70 -19.67
CA LYS A 210 -7.00 9.78 -18.24
C LYS A 210 -7.38 8.48 -17.53
N TYR A 211 -6.42 7.69 -17.19
CA TYR A 211 -6.57 6.40 -16.52
C TYR A 211 -5.91 6.41 -15.15
N PHE A 212 -6.51 5.73 -14.18
CA PHE A 212 -5.83 5.27 -12.98
C PHE A 212 -6.29 3.90 -12.52
N GLN A 213 -5.52 3.29 -11.64
CA GLN A 213 -5.83 2.02 -10.99
C GLN A 213 -5.15 1.93 -9.61
N ILE A 214 -5.85 1.39 -8.62
CA ILE A 214 -5.20 0.92 -7.39
C ILE A 214 -4.73 -0.51 -7.66
N ALA A 215 -3.53 -0.62 -8.23
CA ALA A 215 -3.02 -1.85 -8.83
C ALA A 215 -2.32 -2.75 -7.81
N ARG A 216 -2.57 -4.07 -7.90
CA ARG A 216 -1.74 -5.09 -7.24
C ARG A 216 -0.58 -5.45 -8.16
N CYS A 217 0.64 -5.28 -7.66
CA CYS A 217 1.88 -5.55 -8.38
C CYS A 217 2.66 -6.64 -7.67
N MET A 218 3.33 -7.51 -8.46
CA MET A 218 4.09 -8.64 -7.97
C MET A 218 5.50 -8.61 -8.56
N ARG A 219 6.53 -8.65 -7.69
CA ARG A 219 7.92 -8.67 -8.11
C ARG A 219 8.70 -9.69 -7.30
N ASP A 220 9.35 -10.65 -7.97
CA ASP A 220 10.23 -11.62 -7.34
C ASP A 220 11.62 -10.99 -7.15
N GLU A 221 11.71 -10.18 -6.11
CA GLU A 221 12.93 -9.48 -5.67
C GLU A 221 13.23 -9.79 -4.21
N ASP A 222 14.44 -9.46 -3.79
CA ASP A 222 14.83 -9.53 -2.37
C ASP A 222 13.96 -8.59 -1.54
N THR A 223 13.33 -9.13 -0.52
CA THR A 223 12.50 -8.37 0.41
C THR A 223 13.35 -7.48 1.31
N ARG A 224 12.82 -6.31 1.67
CA ARG A 224 13.45 -5.34 2.58
C ARG A 224 12.39 -4.72 3.48
N GLY A 225 12.79 -3.81 4.36
CA GLY A 225 11.84 -3.05 5.18
C GLY A 225 10.82 -2.26 4.38
N ASP A 226 11.17 -1.85 3.17
CA ASP A 226 10.35 -1.07 2.24
C ASP A 226 9.98 -1.82 0.95
N ARG A 227 10.18 -3.16 0.90
CA ARG A 227 9.85 -4.03 -0.25
C ARG A 227 9.19 -5.32 0.18
N GLN A 228 8.12 -5.69 -0.52
CA GLN A 228 7.40 -6.96 -0.42
C GLN A 228 7.23 -7.58 -1.81
N PRO A 229 7.11 -8.92 -1.91
CA PRO A 229 6.93 -9.59 -3.21
C PRO A 229 5.62 -9.18 -3.90
N GLU A 230 4.63 -8.78 -3.13
CA GLU A 230 3.37 -8.19 -3.60
C GLU A 230 3.08 -6.89 -2.86
N PHE A 231 2.68 -5.87 -3.59
CA PHE A 231 2.45 -4.53 -3.06
C PHE A 231 1.36 -3.80 -3.85
N THR A 232 0.95 -2.64 -3.38
CA THR A 232 -0.10 -1.85 -4.02
C THR A 232 0.47 -0.54 -4.57
N GLN A 233 0.12 -0.23 -5.82
CA GLN A 233 0.43 1.06 -6.43
C GLN A 233 -0.86 1.85 -6.70
N LEU A 234 -0.78 3.18 -6.56
CA LEU A 234 -1.58 4.05 -7.41
C LEU A 234 -0.83 4.14 -8.73
N ASP A 235 -1.42 3.65 -9.79
CA ASP A 235 -0.89 3.77 -11.14
C ASP A 235 -1.80 4.69 -11.96
N LEU A 236 -1.24 5.67 -12.65
CA LEU A 236 -2.00 6.59 -13.51
C LEU A 236 -1.24 6.91 -14.79
N GLU A 237 -2.02 7.25 -15.85
CA GLU A 237 -1.49 7.65 -17.16
C GLU A 237 -2.42 8.69 -17.78
N MET A 238 -1.83 9.66 -18.51
CA MET A 238 -2.53 10.77 -19.15
C MET A 238 -2.03 10.97 -20.58
N SER A 239 -2.94 11.26 -21.50
CA SER A 239 -2.62 11.63 -22.89
C SER A 239 -2.45 13.14 -23.05
N PHE A 240 -1.67 13.55 -24.07
CA PHE A 240 -1.46 14.95 -24.48
C PHE A 240 -0.85 15.83 -23.38
N VAL A 241 0.08 15.28 -22.63
CA VAL A 241 0.74 15.94 -21.50
C VAL A 241 2.25 16.01 -21.66
N GLU A 242 2.84 17.01 -21.03
CA GLU A 242 4.26 17.13 -20.77
C GLU A 242 4.58 16.69 -19.33
N ARG A 243 5.85 16.61 -18.97
CA ARG A 243 6.34 16.18 -17.65
C ARG A 243 5.74 17.00 -16.51
N GLU A 244 5.71 18.31 -16.68
CA GLU A 244 5.22 19.25 -15.70
C GLU A 244 3.76 19.04 -15.37
N ASP A 245 2.90 18.73 -16.34
CA ASP A 245 1.47 18.48 -16.13
C ASP A 245 1.25 17.28 -15.19
N VAL A 246 2.01 16.20 -15.40
CA VAL A 246 1.92 15.00 -14.55
C VAL A 246 2.45 15.28 -13.16
N MET A 247 3.60 15.97 -13.04
CA MET A 247 4.19 16.33 -11.75
C MET A 247 3.26 17.24 -10.95
N GLU A 248 2.69 18.28 -11.55
CA GLU A 248 1.78 19.23 -10.89
C GLU A 248 0.49 18.58 -10.40
N LEU A 249 -0.13 17.70 -11.19
CA LEU A 249 -1.30 16.94 -10.77
C LEU A 249 -0.98 16.11 -9.50
N ASN A 250 0.13 15.40 -9.54
CA ASN A 250 0.52 14.52 -8.43
C ASN A 250 0.95 15.31 -7.19
N GLU A 251 1.60 16.44 -7.35
CA GLU A 251 1.93 17.35 -6.25
C GLU A 251 0.66 17.86 -5.56
N ARG A 252 -0.33 18.35 -6.34
CA ARG A 252 -1.62 18.79 -5.78
C ARG A 252 -2.34 17.66 -5.06
N LEU A 253 -2.32 16.43 -5.60
CA LEU A 253 -2.93 15.27 -4.95
C LEU A 253 -2.22 14.92 -3.64
N LEU A 254 -0.88 14.89 -3.60
CA LEU A 254 -0.11 14.64 -2.37
C LEU A 254 -0.38 15.70 -1.30
N ILE A 255 -0.38 16.99 -1.66
CA ILE A 255 -0.74 18.08 -0.77
C ILE A 255 -2.16 17.91 -0.22
N HIS A 256 -3.12 17.60 -1.09
CA HIS A 256 -4.51 17.34 -0.69
C HIS A 256 -4.63 16.20 0.32
N LEU A 257 -3.93 15.07 0.09
CA LEU A 257 -3.94 13.93 1.01
C LEU A 257 -3.40 14.31 2.40
N VAL A 258 -2.27 15.02 2.44
CA VAL A 258 -1.68 15.45 3.71
C VAL A 258 -2.62 16.41 4.44
N GLN A 259 -3.10 17.45 3.78
CA GLN A 259 -3.96 18.46 4.41
C GLN A 259 -5.30 17.90 4.90
N THR A 260 -5.86 16.92 4.16
CA THR A 260 -7.20 16.37 4.47
C THR A 260 -7.16 15.25 5.52
N ILE A 261 -6.15 14.41 5.48
CA ILE A 261 -6.09 13.17 6.28
C ILE A 261 -5.10 13.30 7.45
N TYR A 262 -4.06 14.10 7.28
CA TYR A 262 -2.97 14.27 8.23
C TYR A 262 -2.73 15.76 8.56
N PRO A 263 -3.75 16.49 9.07
CA PRO A 263 -3.65 17.93 9.29
C PRO A 263 -2.57 18.34 10.31
N ASP A 264 -2.13 17.39 11.15
CA ASP A 264 -1.06 17.59 12.13
C ASP A 264 0.34 17.51 11.51
N LYS A 265 0.49 16.93 10.29
CA LYS A 265 1.76 16.87 9.58
C LYS A 265 2.04 18.14 8.80
N LYS A 266 3.32 18.45 8.65
CA LYS A 266 3.78 19.68 8.00
C LYS A 266 4.56 19.35 6.73
N ILE A 267 4.12 19.86 5.59
CA ILE A 267 4.92 19.84 4.36
C ILE A 267 5.95 20.95 4.46
N GLN A 268 7.23 20.61 4.33
CA GLN A 268 8.34 21.55 4.53
C GLN A 268 8.35 22.69 3.52
N GLU A 269 8.08 22.38 2.25
CA GLU A 269 8.12 23.35 1.15
C GLU A 269 7.06 23.04 0.09
N ILE A 270 6.39 24.08 -0.39
CA ILE A 270 5.42 24.06 -1.50
C ILE A 270 5.70 25.29 -2.38
N PRO A 271 5.90 25.11 -3.71
CA PRO A 271 5.92 23.87 -4.47
C PRO A 271 7.09 22.97 -4.06
N PHE A 272 7.00 21.64 -4.36
CA PHE A 272 8.05 20.70 -4.02
C PHE A 272 9.34 21.06 -4.76
N PRO A 273 10.50 21.08 -4.07
CA PRO A 273 11.80 21.29 -4.71
C PRO A 273 12.03 20.33 -5.87
N ARG A 274 12.71 20.80 -6.93
CA ARG A 274 13.10 20.02 -8.08
C ARG A 274 14.62 20.02 -8.19
N MET A 275 15.21 18.86 -8.42
CA MET A 275 16.65 18.73 -8.66
C MET A 275 16.92 17.69 -9.73
N SER A 276 18.02 17.82 -10.46
CA SER A 276 18.45 16.81 -11.40
C SER A 276 19.01 15.58 -10.68
N TYR A 277 18.97 14.41 -11.33
CA TYR A 277 19.62 13.20 -10.84
C TYR A 277 21.09 13.44 -10.46
N THR A 278 21.84 14.14 -11.32
CA THR A 278 23.24 14.48 -11.05
C THR A 278 23.39 15.30 -9.77
N GLU A 279 22.56 16.33 -9.60
CA GLU A 279 22.56 17.15 -8.38
C GLU A 279 22.25 16.34 -7.12
N ALA A 280 21.27 15.42 -7.21
CA ALA A 280 20.90 14.56 -6.10
C ALA A 280 22.06 13.62 -5.71
N MET A 281 22.71 13.02 -6.70
CA MET A 281 23.86 12.15 -6.48
C MET A 281 25.07 12.92 -5.93
N ASP A 282 25.40 14.09 -6.48
CA ASP A 282 26.54 14.90 -6.05
C ASP A 282 26.38 15.41 -4.61
N LYS A 283 25.18 15.88 -4.25
CA LYS A 283 24.93 16.51 -2.94
C LYS A 283 24.60 15.50 -1.84
N TYR A 284 23.86 14.45 -2.18
CA TYR A 284 23.26 13.53 -1.19
C TYR A 284 23.70 12.08 -1.37
N ASN A 285 24.44 11.76 -2.43
CA ASN A 285 24.82 10.39 -2.82
C ASN A 285 23.58 9.46 -2.88
N SER A 286 22.46 9.99 -3.36
CA SER A 286 21.17 9.29 -3.40
C SER A 286 20.22 9.95 -4.39
N ASP A 287 19.52 9.15 -5.17
CA ASP A 287 18.41 9.55 -6.05
C ASP A 287 17.08 9.81 -5.31
N LYS A 288 17.06 9.61 -4.00
CA LYS A 288 15.91 9.82 -3.09
C LYS A 288 16.36 10.53 -1.82
N PRO A 289 16.80 11.78 -1.89
CA PRO A 289 17.38 12.48 -0.76
C PRO A 289 16.36 12.75 0.35
N ASP A 290 16.82 12.71 1.60
CA ASP A 290 16.06 13.21 2.74
C ASP A 290 16.40 14.69 2.97
N LEU A 291 15.50 15.57 2.55
CA LEU A 291 15.66 17.02 2.62
C LEU A 291 15.13 17.66 3.91
N ARG A 292 14.72 16.87 4.91
CA ARG A 292 14.17 17.45 6.17
C ARG A 292 15.22 18.30 6.87
N ASN A 293 14.79 19.49 7.27
CA ASN A 293 15.58 20.40 8.10
C ASN A 293 15.78 19.84 9.52
N ASP A 294 14.75 19.15 10.05
CA ASP A 294 14.82 18.38 11.30
C ASP A 294 14.42 16.93 11.03
N LYS A 295 15.40 16.04 11.03
CA LYS A 295 15.16 14.61 10.83
C LYS A 295 14.54 13.91 12.05
N ASN A 296 14.50 14.57 13.20
CA ASN A 296 13.90 14.05 14.42
C ASN A 296 12.41 14.41 14.53
N ASP A 297 11.91 15.39 13.75
CA ASP A 297 10.49 15.70 13.70
C ASP A 297 9.76 14.63 12.84
N PRO A 298 8.97 13.73 13.46
CA PRO A 298 8.27 12.68 12.73
C PRO A 298 7.12 13.20 11.89
N ASP A 299 6.68 14.44 12.12
CA ASP A 299 5.55 15.07 11.44
C ASP A 299 5.98 15.98 10.30
N LEU A 300 7.30 16.17 10.11
CA LEU A 300 7.85 16.92 9.00
C LEU A 300 7.97 16.07 7.75
N LEU A 301 7.33 16.51 6.65
CA LEU A 301 7.32 15.89 5.34
C LEU A 301 8.11 16.74 4.34
N ALA A 302 9.26 16.26 3.90
CA ALA A 302 10.08 16.90 2.89
C ALA A 302 9.98 16.12 1.58
N PHE A 303 9.09 16.57 0.69
CA PHE A 303 8.98 16.06 -0.67
C PHE A 303 10.01 16.71 -1.57
N CYS A 304 10.46 16.00 -2.60
CA CYS A 304 11.18 16.58 -3.73
C CYS A 304 10.98 15.76 -5.00
N TRP A 305 11.09 16.42 -6.14
CA TRP A 305 11.17 15.78 -7.44
C TRP A 305 12.63 15.65 -7.87
N VAL A 306 13.02 14.42 -8.25
CA VAL A 306 14.29 14.16 -8.92
C VAL A 306 13.98 13.89 -10.39
N ILE A 307 14.71 14.56 -11.28
CA ILE A 307 14.43 14.58 -12.72
C ILE A 307 15.72 14.36 -13.52
N ASP A 308 15.58 14.20 -14.84
CA ASP A 308 16.69 14.12 -15.78
C ASP A 308 17.63 12.92 -15.50
N PHE A 309 17.03 11.75 -15.31
CA PHE A 309 17.77 10.51 -15.09
C PHE A 309 18.52 10.06 -16.35
N PRO A 310 19.70 9.43 -16.22
CA PRO A 310 20.34 8.73 -17.32
C PRO A 310 19.41 7.63 -17.84
N PHE A 311 19.40 7.40 -19.16
CA PHE A 311 18.57 6.36 -19.77
C PHE A 311 19.22 4.99 -19.60
N PHE A 312 20.50 4.92 -19.85
CA PHE A 312 21.26 3.67 -19.90
C PHE A 312 22.41 3.65 -18.90
N GLU A 313 22.69 2.45 -18.41
CA GLU A 313 23.88 2.16 -17.60
C GLU A 313 24.63 0.96 -18.19
N LYS A 314 25.92 0.85 -17.87
CA LYS A 314 26.74 -0.28 -18.26
C LYS A 314 26.43 -1.50 -17.42
N THR A 315 26.24 -2.63 -18.08
CA THR A 315 26.22 -3.94 -17.42
C THR A 315 27.64 -4.43 -17.14
N ASP A 316 27.81 -5.38 -16.22
CA ASP A 316 29.09 -6.02 -15.91
C ASP A 316 29.78 -6.64 -17.14
N ASN A 317 28.98 -7.06 -18.12
CA ASN A 317 29.49 -7.63 -19.39
C ASN A 317 29.84 -6.56 -20.45
N GLY A 318 29.78 -5.27 -20.12
CA GLY A 318 30.08 -4.15 -21.00
C GLY A 318 28.96 -3.77 -21.97
N GLY A 319 27.81 -4.45 -21.90
CA GLY A 319 26.59 -4.09 -22.64
C GLY A 319 25.90 -2.87 -22.02
N TRP A 320 24.70 -2.57 -22.51
CA TRP A 320 23.84 -1.53 -21.98
C TRP A 320 22.52 -2.11 -21.43
N THR A 321 22.03 -1.56 -20.34
CA THR A 321 20.69 -1.77 -19.84
C THR A 321 20.05 -0.43 -19.46
N PHE A 322 18.75 -0.39 -19.25
CA PHE A 322 18.08 0.82 -18.77
C PHE A 322 18.31 1.00 -17.26
N THR A 323 18.29 2.24 -16.80
CA THR A 323 18.42 2.55 -15.36
C THR A 323 17.13 2.29 -14.59
N HIS A 324 15.96 2.66 -15.14
CA HIS A 324 14.65 2.52 -14.48
C HIS A 324 13.65 1.67 -15.27
N ASN A 325 13.36 2.04 -16.52
CA ASN A 325 12.46 1.29 -17.40
C ASN A 325 12.74 1.64 -18.88
N PRO A 326 12.43 0.73 -19.83
CA PRO A 326 12.70 0.95 -21.23
C PRO A 326 11.68 1.86 -21.95
N PHE A 327 10.55 2.19 -21.29
CA PHE A 327 9.43 2.89 -21.90
C PHE A 327 9.51 4.42 -21.75
N SER A 328 10.51 4.94 -21.05
CA SER A 328 10.74 6.38 -20.91
C SER A 328 11.16 7.00 -22.25
N ARG A 329 10.67 8.21 -22.52
CA ARG A 329 11.11 8.98 -23.68
C ARG A 329 12.46 9.64 -23.37
N PRO A 330 13.44 9.59 -24.30
CA PRO A 330 14.61 10.46 -24.19
C PRO A 330 14.21 11.93 -24.19
N GLN A 331 15.01 12.77 -23.58
CA GLN A 331 14.82 14.22 -23.76
C GLN A 331 14.87 14.56 -25.26
N PRO A 332 14.08 15.53 -25.74
CA PRO A 332 14.01 15.86 -27.17
C PRO A 332 15.39 16.09 -27.85
N LYS A 333 16.30 16.74 -27.12
CA LYS A 333 17.70 17.01 -27.59
C LYS A 333 18.55 15.75 -27.75
N HIS A 334 18.16 14.62 -27.14
CA HIS A 334 18.90 13.35 -27.20
C HIS A 334 18.22 12.30 -28.09
N MET A 335 17.09 12.63 -28.71
CA MET A 335 16.37 11.69 -29.58
C MET A 335 17.21 11.24 -30.77
N GLU A 336 17.96 12.14 -31.38
CA GLU A 336 18.86 11.83 -32.49
C GLU A 336 19.98 10.86 -32.07
N TRP A 337 20.55 11.04 -30.88
CA TRP A 337 21.55 10.12 -30.31
C TRP A 337 20.98 8.70 -30.12
N LEU A 338 19.74 8.60 -29.63
CA LEU A 338 19.08 7.31 -29.52
C LEU A 338 18.92 6.63 -30.88
N ILE A 339 18.40 7.34 -31.88
CA ILE A 339 18.12 6.77 -33.21
C ILE A 339 19.42 6.31 -33.86
N ASN A 340 20.50 7.10 -33.76
CA ASN A 340 21.81 6.81 -34.35
C ASN A 340 22.67 5.88 -33.46
N LYS A 341 22.24 5.59 -32.23
CA LYS A 341 23.00 4.83 -31.21
C LYS A 341 24.34 5.50 -30.85
N GLU A 342 24.32 6.82 -30.75
CA GLU A 342 25.48 7.65 -30.40
C GLU A 342 25.37 8.12 -28.95
N ASN A 343 26.49 8.41 -28.28
CA ASN A 343 26.58 8.97 -26.95
C ASN A 343 25.62 8.29 -25.93
N ILE A 344 25.46 6.97 -26.02
CA ILE A 344 24.43 6.19 -25.31
C ILE A 344 24.45 6.48 -23.80
N GLY A 345 25.64 6.59 -23.19
CA GLY A 345 25.80 6.85 -21.76
C GLY A 345 25.44 8.28 -21.33
N GLU A 346 25.23 9.20 -22.28
CA GLU A 346 24.89 10.60 -22.02
C GLU A 346 23.39 10.90 -22.30
N ILE A 347 22.65 9.90 -22.79
CA ILE A 347 21.21 10.06 -23.07
C ILE A 347 20.46 10.20 -21.75
N LEU A 348 19.80 11.34 -21.57
CA LEU A 348 18.90 11.60 -20.44
C LEU A 348 17.45 11.35 -20.84
N THR A 349 16.65 10.89 -19.88
CA THR A 349 15.21 10.64 -20.04
C THR A 349 14.38 11.82 -19.60
N THR A 350 13.07 11.73 -19.88
CA THR A 350 12.04 12.58 -19.31
C THR A 350 11.49 12.00 -17.99
N GLN A 351 12.20 11.10 -17.35
CA GLN A 351 11.80 10.50 -16.08
C GLN A 351 11.79 11.52 -14.95
N TYR A 352 10.90 11.29 -14.01
CA TYR A 352 10.76 12.02 -12.76
C TYR A 352 10.33 11.08 -11.65
N ASP A 353 10.98 11.19 -10.50
CA ASP A 353 10.63 10.45 -9.29
C ASP A 353 10.30 11.43 -8.18
N VAL A 354 9.30 11.11 -7.37
CA VAL A 354 8.99 11.85 -6.16
C VAL A 354 9.54 11.13 -4.95
N ALA A 355 10.45 11.80 -4.25
CA ALA A 355 11.01 11.33 -2.98
C ALA A 355 10.33 12.02 -1.80
N LEU A 356 10.20 11.29 -0.69
CA LEU A 356 9.67 11.77 0.58
C LEU A 356 10.52 11.23 1.72
N ASN A 357 11.18 12.12 2.49
CA ASN A 357 11.95 11.75 3.69
C ASN A 357 12.97 10.62 3.46
N GLY A 358 13.62 10.60 2.29
CA GLY A 358 14.62 9.57 1.94
C GLY A 358 14.06 8.31 1.28
N PHE A 359 12.78 8.28 0.97
CA PHE A 359 12.13 7.19 0.25
C PHE A 359 11.58 7.66 -1.10
N GLU A 360 11.83 6.93 -2.16
CA GLU A 360 11.11 7.07 -3.41
C GLU A 360 9.68 6.55 -3.20
N ILE A 361 8.70 7.43 -3.27
CA ILE A 361 7.28 7.07 -3.12
C ILE A 361 6.58 6.89 -4.47
N GLY A 362 7.17 7.37 -5.56
CA GLY A 362 6.63 7.17 -6.89
C GLY A 362 7.59 7.61 -7.97
N GLY A 363 7.49 6.96 -9.13
CA GLY A 363 8.28 7.27 -10.32
C GLY A 363 7.46 7.18 -11.60
N GLY A 364 7.82 8.01 -12.57
CA GLY A 364 7.12 8.11 -13.84
C GLY A 364 7.96 8.76 -14.95
N SER A 365 7.37 8.83 -16.14
CA SER A 365 8.01 9.51 -17.29
C SER A 365 6.97 9.89 -18.34
N ILE A 366 7.34 10.78 -19.24
CA ILE A 366 6.70 10.83 -20.56
C ILE A 366 7.18 9.60 -21.34
N ARG A 367 6.24 8.92 -22.02
CA ARG A 367 6.51 7.62 -22.62
C ARG A 367 7.06 7.77 -24.05
N ASN A 368 7.90 6.82 -24.40
CA ASN A 368 8.38 6.67 -25.76
C ASN A 368 7.31 5.95 -26.61
N HIS A 369 6.39 6.72 -27.15
CA HIS A 369 5.28 6.23 -27.97
C HIS A 369 5.59 6.13 -29.48
N ASP A 370 6.82 6.51 -29.89
CA ASP A 370 7.31 6.27 -31.24
C ASP A 370 7.83 4.81 -31.33
N PRO A 371 7.20 3.95 -32.17
CA PRO A 371 7.61 2.55 -32.27
C PRO A 371 9.05 2.37 -32.74
N LYS A 372 9.56 3.24 -33.63
CA LYS A 372 10.93 3.16 -34.11
C LYS A 372 11.93 3.52 -32.99
N ALA A 373 11.64 4.57 -32.24
CA ALA A 373 12.50 4.97 -31.13
C ALA A 373 12.49 3.93 -30.01
N LEU A 374 11.32 3.31 -29.72
CA LEU A 374 11.22 2.24 -28.73
C LEU A 374 11.99 0.97 -29.17
N GLU A 375 11.92 0.60 -30.45
CA GLU A 375 12.70 -0.51 -30.99
C GLU A 375 14.22 -0.26 -30.83
N LYS A 376 14.69 0.99 -31.03
CA LYS A 376 16.10 1.35 -30.80
C LYS A 376 16.56 1.19 -29.37
N VAL A 377 15.70 1.49 -28.40
CA VAL A 377 15.99 1.22 -26.96
C VAL A 377 16.32 -0.25 -26.76
N PHE A 378 15.45 -1.15 -27.24
CA PHE A 378 15.69 -2.59 -27.09
C PHE A 378 16.90 -3.11 -27.90
N GLU A 379 17.16 -2.55 -29.07
CA GLU A 379 18.37 -2.87 -29.86
C GLU A 379 19.66 -2.45 -29.12
N ILE A 380 19.69 -1.30 -28.45
CA ILE A 380 20.82 -0.83 -27.63
C ILE A 380 21.07 -1.80 -26.46
N MET A 381 20.00 -2.35 -25.87
CA MET A 381 20.07 -3.36 -24.82
C MET A 381 20.49 -4.75 -25.33
N GLY A 382 20.71 -4.90 -26.63
CA GLY A 382 21.15 -6.17 -27.24
C GLY A 382 20.05 -7.16 -27.58
N HIS A 383 18.78 -6.75 -27.51
CA HIS A 383 17.67 -7.61 -27.96
C HIS A 383 17.67 -7.76 -29.49
N LYS A 384 17.42 -8.96 -29.95
CA LYS A 384 17.23 -9.24 -31.39
C LYS A 384 15.82 -8.85 -31.83
N SER A 385 15.66 -8.48 -33.09
CA SER A 385 14.37 -8.08 -33.66
C SER A 385 13.26 -9.12 -33.40
N GLU A 386 13.56 -10.42 -33.49
CA GLU A 386 12.62 -11.50 -33.21
C GLU A 386 12.13 -11.50 -31.74
N ASP A 387 13.04 -11.22 -30.80
CA ASP A 387 12.70 -11.17 -29.37
C ASP A 387 11.90 -9.90 -29.05
N ILE A 388 12.23 -8.77 -29.69
CA ILE A 388 11.46 -7.53 -29.58
C ILE A 388 10.04 -7.75 -30.08
N GLN A 389 9.87 -8.35 -31.26
CA GLN A 389 8.55 -8.64 -31.81
C GLN A 389 7.75 -9.62 -30.94
N ARG A 390 8.40 -10.67 -30.43
CA ARG A 390 7.75 -11.64 -29.55
C ARG A 390 7.27 -11.00 -28.24
N ASN A 391 8.07 -10.15 -27.62
CA ASN A 391 7.79 -9.59 -26.30
C ASN A 391 6.98 -8.29 -26.35
N PHE A 392 7.23 -7.41 -27.32
CA PHE A 392 6.68 -6.06 -27.40
C PHE A 392 5.96 -5.77 -28.73
N GLY A 393 5.88 -6.71 -29.67
CA GLY A 393 5.26 -6.52 -30.98
C GLY A 393 3.83 -5.99 -30.92
N HIS A 394 3.04 -6.40 -29.92
CA HIS A 394 1.70 -5.89 -29.69
C HIS A 394 1.69 -4.39 -29.36
N MET A 395 2.66 -3.89 -28.56
CA MET A 395 2.79 -2.47 -28.27
C MET A 395 3.28 -1.67 -29.48
N LEU A 396 4.31 -2.15 -30.19
CA LEU A 396 4.81 -1.51 -31.39
C LEU A 396 3.71 -1.38 -32.46
N THR A 397 2.89 -2.43 -32.61
CA THR A 397 1.73 -2.41 -33.48
C THR A 397 0.70 -1.36 -33.02
N ALA A 398 0.34 -1.37 -31.74
CA ALA A 398 -0.60 -0.38 -31.21
C ALA A 398 -0.10 1.05 -31.41
N PHE A 399 1.15 1.32 -31.15
CA PHE A 399 1.72 2.64 -31.31
C PHE A 399 1.73 3.11 -32.77
N SER A 400 1.85 2.20 -33.72
CA SER A 400 1.72 2.53 -35.14
C SER A 400 0.28 2.88 -35.60
N LEU A 401 -0.72 2.61 -34.74
CA LEU A 401 -2.14 2.86 -35.01
C LEU A 401 -2.66 4.20 -34.44
N GLY A 402 -1.78 5.13 -34.10
CA GLY A 402 -2.15 6.48 -33.71
C GLY A 402 -2.19 6.70 -32.20
N THR A 403 -1.20 6.23 -31.48
CA THR A 403 -1.04 6.49 -30.04
C THR A 403 -0.69 7.96 -29.79
N PRO A 404 -1.43 8.66 -28.92
CA PRO A 404 -1.09 10.03 -28.54
C PRO A 404 0.19 10.10 -27.72
N PRO A 405 0.90 11.25 -27.66
CA PRO A 405 1.89 11.49 -26.63
C PRO A 405 1.22 11.33 -25.26
N HIS A 406 1.88 10.62 -24.33
CA HIS A 406 1.33 10.33 -23.02
C HIS A 406 2.42 10.18 -21.96
N GLY A 407 2.03 10.32 -20.71
CA GLY A 407 2.89 10.18 -19.56
C GLY A 407 2.12 9.82 -18.31
N GLY A 408 2.81 9.32 -17.31
CA GLY A 408 2.17 8.91 -16.08
C GLY A 408 3.18 8.56 -15.00
N ILE A 409 2.65 8.15 -13.85
CA ILE A 409 3.43 7.83 -12.65
C ILE A 409 2.79 6.65 -11.91
N ALA A 410 3.59 5.94 -11.14
CA ALA A 410 3.10 4.95 -10.20
C ALA A 410 3.63 5.23 -8.78
N TRP A 411 2.74 5.33 -7.78
CA TRP A 411 3.12 5.49 -6.38
C TRP A 411 3.08 4.17 -5.64
N GLY A 412 4.09 3.89 -4.85
CA GLY A 412 4.04 2.82 -3.86
C GLY A 412 3.17 3.21 -2.66
N ILE A 413 1.89 2.81 -2.65
CA ILE A 413 0.96 3.12 -1.56
C ILE A 413 1.50 2.65 -0.21
N ASP A 414 2.14 1.49 -0.17
CA ASP A 414 2.67 0.94 1.08
C ASP A 414 3.80 1.81 1.65
N ARG A 415 4.71 2.32 0.81
CA ARG A 415 5.78 3.25 1.21
C ARG A 415 5.22 4.59 1.66
N LEU A 416 4.30 5.15 0.89
CA LEU A 416 3.62 6.40 1.27
C LEU A 416 2.97 6.26 2.64
N MET A 417 2.22 5.18 2.86
CA MET A 417 1.58 4.90 4.14
C MET A 417 2.58 4.70 5.28
N MET A 418 3.70 4.02 5.04
CA MET A 418 4.76 3.84 6.03
C MET A 418 5.28 5.18 6.55
N VAL A 419 5.59 6.11 5.65
CA VAL A 419 6.08 7.44 6.03
C VAL A 419 4.98 8.27 6.72
N LEU A 420 3.76 8.29 6.19
CA LEU A 420 2.66 9.06 6.76
C LEU A 420 2.20 8.54 8.12
N GLN A 421 2.37 7.26 8.43
CA GLN A 421 2.04 6.65 9.73
C GLN A 421 3.23 6.60 10.71
N ASN A 422 4.41 7.08 10.31
CA ASN A 422 5.64 6.99 11.11
C ASN A 422 5.98 5.54 11.50
N GLU A 423 5.78 4.60 10.57
CA GLU A 423 6.06 3.19 10.81
C GLU A 423 7.44 2.80 10.26
N PRO A 424 8.15 1.87 10.92
CA PRO A 424 9.53 1.53 10.56
C PRO A 424 9.67 0.73 9.27
N ASN A 425 8.60 0.10 8.81
CA ASN A 425 8.58 -0.70 7.59
C ASN A 425 7.15 -0.86 7.03
N ILE A 426 7.04 -1.28 5.77
CA ILE A 426 5.74 -1.40 5.09
C ILE A 426 4.85 -2.51 5.62
N ARG A 427 5.40 -3.51 6.33
CA ARG A 427 4.61 -4.61 6.91
C ARG A 427 3.64 -4.14 8.00
N GLU A 428 3.93 -2.98 8.60
CA GLU A 428 3.07 -2.35 9.60
C GLU A 428 1.83 -1.65 8.99
N VAL A 429 1.84 -1.40 7.69
CA VAL A 429 0.72 -0.74 6.98
C VAL A 429 0.03 -1.65 5.96
N ILE A 430 0.43 -2.93 5.91
CA ILE A 430 -0.19 -4.00 5.11
C ILE A 430 -0.93 -4.93 6.06
N ALA A 431 -2.19 -5.24 5.78
CA ALA A 431 -3.00 -6.08 6.67
C ALA A 431 -2.37 -7.48 6.87
N PHE A 432 -2.02 -8.15 5.77
CA PHE A 432 -1.40 -9.49 5.77
C PHE A 432 -0.11 -9.43 4.95
N ALA A 433 0.96 -8.99 5.62
CA ALA A 433 2.28 -8.91 5.04
C ALA A 433 3.03 -10.23 5.14
N LYS A 434 4.01 -10.43 4.24
CA LYS A 434 4.97 -11.54 4.34
C LYS A 434 6.16 -11.13 5.23
N THR A 435 6.89 -12.11 5.74
CA THR A 435 8.14 -11.90 6.48
C THR A 435 9.21 -11.25 5.61
N GLY A 436 10.34 -10.90 6.23
CA GLY A 436 11.57 -10.48 5.51
C GLY A 436 12.14 -11.55 4.56
N GLU A 437 11.69 -12.80 4.64
CA GLU A 437 12.04 -13.89 3.72
C GLU A 437 10.95 -14.18 2.68
N GLY A 438 9.91 -13.35 2.60
CA GLY A 438 8.82 -13.53 1.66
C GLY A 438 7.81 -14.62 2.04
N LYS A 439 7.79 -15.10 3.30
CA LYS A 439 6.88 -16.15 3.78
C LYS A 439 5.64 -15.57 4.43
N ASP A 440 4.50 -16.20 4.25
CA ASP A 440 3.29 -15.96 5.05
C ASP A 440 3.22 -17.02 6.17
N LEU A 441 3.51 -16.60 7.40
CA LEU A 441 3.55 -17.51 8.56
C LEU A 441 2.14 -17.89 9.04
N MET A 442 1.11 -17.13 8.70
CA MET A 442 -0.26 -17.41 9.07
C MET A 442 -0.86 -18.50 8.15
N MET A 443 -0.63 -18.36 6.84
CA MET A 443 -1.12 -19.30 5.81
C MET A 443 -0.14 -20.42 5.48
N ASN A 444 1.08 -20.38 6.06
CA ASN A 444 2.18 -21.32 5.73
C ASN A 444 2.51 -21.33 4.24
N SER A 445 2.58 -20.16 3.59
CA SER A 445 2.96 -20.07 2.18
C SER A 445 4.36 -19.46 1.99
N PRO A 446 5.14 -19.88 0.97
CA PRO A 446 4.79 -20.89 -0.05
C PRO A 446 4.68 -22.30 0.54
N ALA A 447 3.82 -23.13 -0.06
CA ALA A 447 3.55 -24.50 0.35
C ALA A 447 3.67 -25.48 -0.82
N GLU A 448 3.81 -26.76 -0.50
CA GLU A 448 3.77 -27.83 -1.49
C GLU A 448 2.36 -27.95 -2.10
N ILE A 449 2.30 -28.36 -3.35
CA ILE A 449 1.06 -28.72 -4.04
C ILE A 449 1.00 -30.22 -4.25
N SER A 450 -0.22 -30.80 -4.38
CA SER A 450 -0.39 -32.24 -4.48
C SER A 450 0.16 -32.80 -5.79
N LEU A 451 0.50 -34.11 -5.79
CA LEU A 451 0.97 -34.80 -6.98
C LEU A 451 -0.10 -34.83 -8.09
N GLU A 452 -1.36 -34.96 -7.71
CA GLU A 452 -2.51 -34.91 -8.63
C GLU A 452 -2.56 -33.56 -9.33
N GLN A 453 -2.39 -32.47 -8.59
CA GLN A 453 -2.39 -31.11 -9.14
C GLN A 453 -1.18 -30.88 -10.08
N LEU A 454 0.01 -31.40 -9.72
CA LEU A 454 1.17 -31.36 -10.62
C LEU A 454 0.91 -32.14 -11.92
N GLN A 455 0.27 -33.32 -11.83
CA GLN A 455 -0.10 -34.13 -13.01
C GLN A 455 -1.11 -33.39 -13.89
N GLU A 456 -2.15 -32.79 -13.31
CA GLU A 456 -3.13 -31.98 -14.06
C GLU A 456 -2.50 -30.81 -14.80
N LEU A 457 -1.46 -30.24 -14.23
CA LEU A 457 -0.70 -29.14 -14.81
C LEU A 457 0.40 -29.59 -15.77
N ASN A 458 0.61 -30.90 -15.91
CA ASN A 458 1.70 -31.50 -16.68
C ASN A 458 3.09 -30.96 -16.26
N ILE A 459 3.32 -30.84 -14.94
CA ILE A 459 4.57 -30.32 -14.34
C ILE A 459 5.24 -31.45 -13.55
N SER A 460 6.56 -31.57 -13.68
CA SER A 460 7.39 -32.42 -12.84
C SER A 460 8.45 -31.60 -12.10
N LEU A 461 8.62 -31.85 -10.80
CA LEU A 461 9.67 -31.25 -10.01
C LEU A 461 10.97 -32.06 -10.20
N ARG A 462 12.08 -31.36 -10.46
CA ARG A 462 13.39 -31.98 -10.41
C ARG A 462 13.73 -32.27 -8.94
N LYS A 463 14.14 -33.52 -8.67
CA LYS A 463 14.75 -33.82 -7.35
C LYS A 463 16.04 -33.01 -7.22
N LYS A 464 16.20 -32.34 -6.08
CA LYS A 464 17.45 -31.65 -5.73
C LYS A 464 18.57 -32.65 -5.53
#